data_0c634c408739e1c87cacafb5dd5be728
#
_entry.id   0c634c408739e1c87cacafb5dd5be728
#
_cell.length_a   1.000
_cell.length_b   1.000
_cell.length_c   1.000
_cell.angle_alpha   90.00
_cell.angle_beta   90.00
_cell.angle_gamma   90.00
#
_symmetry.space_group_name_H-M   'P 1'
#
loop_
_entity.id
_entity.type
_entity.pdbx_description
1 polymer ?
#
loop_
_entity_poly.entity_id
_entity_poly.type
_entity_poly.pdbx_seq_one_letter_code
_entity_poly.pdbx_strand_id
1 'polypeptide(L)'
;MKTIIYNNIKKACMTLCLVGSLASCNDYLEYKPTAVVDEQQAFQNPDEMVNSAYAMLGDDWYGYPFNLWTYGDVASDDALKGGSGTTDTDYHQVEVFTTLTPTLGHLDELWYHLYIAVSRCNRALVALQDNGEAKLGAETTKQRIAEVKFLRAHFYFKLKMVFNKVPWIDEDAYRNNSQEQIKNDEYTAEQLWDKIIADFKEAYDVLPATQSQGGRVNKVAAAAYLAKCYLEKGWGDGYEGSTGANFVNKEDMKKVVEYTDVVKNSQYGYLEDYGDIFLPEHHNSKESIFAVQHSNYEDDHTTYGRGNWSNVLNGVWGIWSCGWDFHKPSQNFVNAFKTHNGLPQFNDYADENAHPVNGAPSSQKWDPRLFHTVGMPSFPYKYEGAYTLTTANSRTPNTYGYYCSMKEVPQRSKGETYNSPWQSFAMNDYVIRYTQSMLDRTEALIELDRFVEARQIINDIRQRAANSINKHISYAANQCEISLYPDTYFQNKEKARLCLRWERRLEMGMEHERFFDLRRWGLLSTTLNNYFKKEQNDEYNGQKYAQYYKGAHFTPGKNEYFPVPYPQLYYIPGLYSQNRGY
;
A
#
# COMPACT_ATOMS: atom_id res chain seq x y z
N MET A 1 -0.24 25.64 83.96
CA MET A 1 -0.54 24.22 83.69
C MET A 1 -1.63 24.02 82.61
N LYS A 2 -2.76 24.74 82.64
CA LYS A 2 -3.83 24.60 81.61
C LYS A 2 -3.39 24.94 80.19
N THR A 3 -2.52 25.90 79.98
CA THR A 3 -2.08 26.35 78.65
C THR A 3 -1.12 25.35 77.98
N ILE A 4 -0.29 24.64 78.75
CA ILE A 4 0.67 23.64 78.25
C ILE A 4 -0.09 22.33 77.82
N ILE A 5 -1.10 21.98 78.56
CA ILE A 5 -1.94 20.81 78.22
C ILE A 5 -2.75 21.07 76.94
N TYR A 6 -3.27 22.28 76.77
CA TYR A 6 -4.03 22.67 75.56
C TYR A 6 -3.15 22.70 74.30
N ASN A 7 -1.89 23.16 74.39
CA ASN A 7 -0.94 23.17 73.28
C ASN A 7 -0.48 21.76 72.90
N ASN A 8 -0.30 20.86 73.86
CA ASN A 8 0.08 19.46 73.60
C ASN A 8 -1.06 18.66 72.96
N ILE A 9 -2.32 18.92 73.37
CA ILE A 9 -3.51 18.31 72.75
C ILE A 9 -3.67 18.81 71.28
N LYS A 10 -3.48 20.13 71.03
CA LYS A 10 -3.50 20.67 69.66
C LYS A 10 -2.41 20.04 68.78
N LYS A 11 -1.19 19.90 69.28
CA LYS A 11 -0.11 19.23 68.54
C LYS A 11 -0.41 17.74 68.28
N ALA A 12 -0.93 17.02 69.26
CA ALA A 12 -1.32 15.62 69.10
C ALA A 12 -2.47 15.45 68.09
N CYS A 13 -3.49 16.27 68.12
CA CYS A 13 -4.59 16.28 67.14
C CYS A 13 -4.09 16.66 65.71
N MET A 14 -3.20 17.65 65.58
CA MET A 14 -2.60 18.02 64.29
C MET A 14 -1.75 16.90 63.69
N THR A 15 -0.98 16.20 64.54
CA THR A 15 -0.16 15.04 64.13
C THR A 15 -1.06 13.85 63.74
N LEU A 16 -2.16 13.59 64.46
CA LEU A 16 -3.11 12.53 64.14
C LEU A 16 -3.86 12.84 62.82
N CYS A 17 -4.21 14.08 62.56
CA CYS A 17 -4.84 14.52 61.29
C CYS A 17 -3.86 14.40 60.12
N LEU A 18 -2.55 14.71 60.29
CA LEU A 18 -1.54 14.55 59.25
C LEU A 18 -1.24 13.06 58.94
N VAL A 19 -1.24 12.19 59.94
CA VAL A 19 -1.02 10.73 59.74
C VAL A 19 -2.27 10.09 59.13
N GLY A 20 -3.48 10.53 59.50
CA GLY A 20 -4.72 10.05 58.91
C GLY A 20 -4.90 10.49 57.43
N SER A 21 -4.33 11.62 57.02
CA SER A 21 -4.39 12.06 55.62
C SER A 21 -3.36 11.39 54.71
N LEU A 22 -2.35 10.71 55.28
CA LEU A 22 -1.37 9.93 54.50
C LEU A 22 -1.78 8.42 54.34
N ALA A 23 -2.77 7.98 55.13
CA ALA A 23 -3.27 6.60 55.09
C ALA A 23 -4.57 6.45 54.26
N SER A 24 -5.14 7.53 53.80
CA SER A 24 -6.44 7.55 53.07
C SER A 24 -6.19 8.06 51.67
N CYS A 25 -5.88 7.20 50.73
CA CYS A 25 -6.15 7.42 49.31
C CYS A 25 -5.36 6.51 48.34
N ASN A 26 -4.84 5.38 48.77
CA ASN A 26 -4.34 4.46 47.73
C ASN A 26 -5.47 3.73 46.99
N ASP A 27 -6.55 3.36 47.66
CA ASP A 27 -7.67 2.66 47.02
C ASP A 27 -8.61 3.58 46.21
N TYR A 28 -8.62 4.90 46.46
CA TYR A 28 -9.49 5.82 45.74
C TYR A 28 -8.92 6.32 44.42
N LEU A 29 -7.61 6.13 44.20
CA LEU A 29 -6.95 6.45 42.92
C LEU A 29 -6.85 5.23 42.00
N GLU A 30 -7.13 4.04 42.48
CA GLU A 30 -7.24 2.81 41.68
C GLU A 30 -8.72 2.56 41.27
N TYR A 31 -9.37 3.57 40.67
CA TYR A 31 -10.65 3.34 40.02
C TYR A 31 -10.41 2.47 38.79
N LYS A 32 -10.69 1.18 38.89
CA LYS A 32 -10.80 0.27 37.73
C LYS A 32 -12.19 0.49 37.12
N PRO A 33 -12.30 1.15 35.97
CA PRO A 33 -13.58 1.28 35.31
C PRO A 33 -14.12 -0.12 35.01
N THR A 34 -15.30 -0.45 35.48
CA THR A 34 -15.92 -1.78 35.33
C THR A 34 -16.27 -2.13 33.87
N ALA A 35 -16.15 -1.20 32.96
CA ALA A 35 -16.43 -1.37 31.54
C ALA A 35 -15.17 -1.32 30.64
N VAL A 36 -13.96 -1.28 31.20
CA VAL A 36 -12.71 -1.24 30.45
C VAL A 36 -11.87 -2.45 30.83
N VAL A 37 -11.50 -3.23 29.84
CA VAL A 37 -10.53 -4.34 30.02
C VAL A 37 -9.16 -3.71 30.18
N ASP A 38 -8.54 -3.90 31.36
CA ASP A 38 -7.16 -3.47 31.57
C ASP A 38 -6.18 -4.36 30.77
N GLU A 39 -4.95 -3.89 30.62
CA GLU A 39 -3.96 -4.57 29.80
C GLU A 39 -3.63 -5.98 30.32
N GLN A 40 -3.55 -6.16 31.63
CA GLN A 40 -3.29 -7.47 32.23
C GLN A 40 -4.43 -8.45 31.96
N GLN A 41 -5.67 -7.97 31.99
CA GLN A 41 -6.84 -8.77 31.62
C GLN A 41 -6.83 -9.11 30.11
N ALA A 42 -6.48 -8.15 29.26
CA ALA A 42 -6.36 -8.38 27.81
C ALA A 42 -5.30 -9.47 27.51
N PHE A 43 -4.17 -9.46 28.19
CA PHE A 43 -3.10 -10.46 28.01
C PHE A 43 -3.49 -11.87 28.43
N GLN A 44 -4.56 -12.05 29.22
CA GLN A 44 -5.13 -13.38 29.51
C GLN A 44 -5.85 -14.02 28.31
N ASN A 45 -6.09 -13.24 27.23
CA ASN A 45 -6.74 -13.67 25.99
C ASN A 45 -5.81 -13.44 24.79
N PRO A 46 -4.70 -14.20 24.67
CA PRO A 46 -3.67 -13.93 23.66
C PRO A 46 -4.19 -14.07 22.23
N ASP A 47 -5.18 -14.91 21.92
CA ASP A 47 -5.74 -15.05 20.58
C ASP A 47 -6.58 -13.81 20.18
N GLU A 48 -7.24 -13.16 21.13
CA GLU A 48 -7.92 -11.88 20.89
C GLU A 48 -6.92 -10.74 20.62
N MET A 49 -5.76 -10.77 21.27
CA MET A 49 -4.67 -9.83 20.98
C MET A 49 -4.13 -10.03 19.56
N VAL A 50 -4.02 -11.27 19.08
CA VAL A 50 -3.69 -11.57 17.67
C VAL A 50 -4.75 -10.99 16.74
N ASN A 51 -6.03 -11.19 17.03
CA ASN A 51 -7.11 -10.61 16.22
C ASN A 51 -7.08 -9.07 16.23
N SER A 52 -6.69 -8.45 17.35
CA SER A 52 -6.47 -7.01 17.43
C SER A 52 -5.34 -6.51 16.51
N ALA A 53 -4.28 -7.33 16.32
CA ALA A 53 -3.22 -7.02 15.36
C ALA A 53 -3.71 -7.17 13.91
N TYR A 54 -4.47 -8.23 13.59
CA TYR A 54 -5.10 -8.39 12.28
C TYR A 54 -6.08 -7.26 11.94
N ALA A 55 -6.84 -6.77 12.91
CA ALA A 55 -7.79 -5.68 12.71
C ALA A 55 -7.12 -4.40 12.18
N MET A 56 -5.83 -4.22 12.42
CA MET A 56 -5.07 -3.07 11.89
C MET A 56 -4.85 -3.14 10.37
N LEU A 57 -4.99 -4.29 9.73
CA LEU A 57 -4.92 -4.36 8.26
C LEU A 57 -6.03 -3.54 7.59
N GLY A 58 -7.21 -3.50 8.19
CA GLY A 58 -8.36 -2.74 7.71
C GLY A 58 -8.54 -1.38 8.40
N ASP A 59 -7.57 -0.90 9.18
CA ASP A 59 -7.60 0.45 9.77
C ASP A 59 -7.22 1.50 8.71
N ASP A 60 -8.01 1.57 7.67
CA ASP A 60 -7.80 2.45 6.52
C ASP A 60 -8.75 3.66 6.61
N TRP A 61 -8.25 4.85 6.29
CA TRP A 61 -9.02 6.09 6.27
C TRP A 61 -8.50 7.04 5.21
N TYR A 62 -9.29 8.04 4.85
CA TYR A 62 -8.91 8.98 3.79
C TYR A 62 -7.60 9.74 4.09
N GLY A 63 -7.25 9.97 5.35
CA GLY A 63 -6.01 10.65 5.75
C GLY A 63 -4.78 9.73 5.81
N TYR A 64 -4.98 8.43 5.96
CA TYR A 64 -3.90 7.44 6.05
C TYR A 64 -4.25 6.15 5.30
N PRO A 65 -4.23 6.18 3.97
CA PRO A 65 -4.54 5.00 3.17
C PRO A 65 -3.44 3.95 3.34
N PHE A 66 -3.76 2.83 4.00
CA PHE A 66 -2.79 1.76 4.26
C PHE A 66 -2.38 1.01 2.99
N ASN A 67 -3.18 1.04 1.93
CA ASN A 67 -2.76 0.53 0.63
C ASN A 67 -1.73 1.42 -0.08
N LEU A 68 -1.48 2.63 0.43
CA LEU A 68 -0.47 3.57 -0.07
C LEU A 68 -0.76 4.13 -1.48
N TRP A 69 -2.00 4.14 -1.95
CA TRP A 69 -2.33 4.63 -3.31
C TRP A 69 -1.80 6.04 -3.59
N THR A 70 -1.78 6.90 -2.60
CA THR A 70 -1.25 8.26 -2.70
C THR A 70 0.26 8.27 -2.95
N TYR A 71 0.99 7.44 -2.20
CA TYR A 71 2.45 7.41 -2.21
C TYR A 71 3.03 6.50 -3.29
N GLY A 72 2.28 5.50 -3.73
CA GLY A 72 2.68 4.58 -4.78
C GLY A 72 2.30 5.04 -6.18
N ASP A 73 1.10 5.58 -6.35
CA ASP A 73 0.58 5.93 -7.68
C ASP A 73 0.49 7.44 -7.90
N VAL A 74 -0.13 8.24 -6.98
CA VAL A 74 -0.26 9.70 -7.16
C VAL A 74 1.10 10.40 -7.15
N ALA A 75 2.05 9.91 -6.36
CA ALA A 75 3.44 10.38 -6.41
C ALA A 75 4.19 9.98 -7.69
N SER A 76 3.52 9.37 -8.67
CA SER A 76 4.12 8.86 -9.91
C SER A 76 3.56 9.52 -11.17
N ASP A 77 3.95 8.98 -12.32
CA ASP A 77 3.46 9.39 -13.64
C ASP A 77 2.18 8.65 -14.09
N ASP A 78 1.64 7.74 -13.26
CA ASP A 78 0.49 6.91 -13.63
C ASP A 78 -0.85 7.45 -13.12
N ALA A 79 -0.87 8.18 -11.99
CA ALA A 79 -2.11 8.66 -11.42
C ALA A 79 -2.09 10.13 -11.02
N LEU A 80 -3.28 10.71 -11.01
CA LEU A 80 -3.58 12.05 -10.52
C LEU A 80 -4.30 11.95 -9.18
N LYS A 81 -4.15 12.96 -8.31
CA LYS A 81 -4.85 13.02 -7.04
C LYS A 81 -6.38 12.88 -7.22
N GLY A 82 -6.96 13.65 -8.13
CA GLY A 82 -8.41 13.69 -8.33
C GLY A 82 -9.15 14.54 -7.30
N GLY A 83 -10.41 14.22 -7.05
CA GLY A 83 -11.27 14.96 -6.14
C GLY A 83 -11.65 16.36 -6.66
N SER A 84 -11.94 17.30 -5.76
CA SER A 84 -12.04 18.72 -6.14
C SER A 84 -10.66 19.37 -6.10
N GLY A 85 -10.41 20.33 -6.97
CA GLY A 85 -9.09 20.93 -7.13
C GLY A 85 -8.45 21.51 -5.87
N THR A 86 -9.26 21.91 -4.89
CA THR A 86 -8.82 22.59 -3.67
C THR A 86 -9.01 21.78 -2.39
N THR A 87 -9.56 20.57 -2.47
CA THR A 87 -9.68 19.66 -1.31
C THR A 87 -8.46 18.78 -1.18
N ASP A 88 -8.15 18.35 0.03
CA ASP A 88 -7.03 17.48 0.36
C ASP A 88 -5.72 17.96 -0.25
N THR A 89 -5.32 19.15 0.17
CA THR A 89 -4.10 19.83 -0.29
C THR A 89 -2.85 19.03 0.04
N ASP A 90 -2.85 18.20 1.07
CA ASP A 90 -1.75 17.31 1.42
C ASP A 90 -1.44 16.34 0.29
N TYR A 91 -2.45 15.72 -0.29
CA TYR A 91 -2.25 14.82 -1.44
C TYR A 91 -1.78 15.55 -2.71
N HIS A 92 -2.19 16.81 -2.89
CA HIS A 92 -1.63 17.62 -3.97
C HIS A 92 -0.14 17.93 -3.76
N GLN A 93 0.30 18.14 -2.53
CA GLN A 93 1.72 18.32 -2.23
C GLN A 93 2.54 17.06 -2.54
N VAL A 94 1.98 15.88 -2.29
CA VAL A 94 2.57 14.59 -2.70
C VAL A 94 2.67 14.49 -4.22
N GLU A 95 1.63 14.91 -4.94
CA GLU A 95 1.56 14.88 -6.41
C GLU A 95 2.62 15.77 -7.08
N VAL A 96 2.91 16.96 -6.52
CA VAL A 96 3.79 17.96 -7.16
C VAL A 96 5.20 18.06 -6.56
N PHE A 97 5.45 17.51 -5.40
CA PHE A 97 6.69 17.51 -4.62
C PHE A 97 7.23 18.87 -4.19
N THR A 98 7.00 19.94 -4.93
CA THR A 98 7.58 21.27 -4.70
C THR A 98 7.20 21.86 -3.35
N THR A 99 6.00 21.59 -2.89
CA THR A 99 5.45 22.08 -1.62
C THR A 99 5.43 21.01 -0.51
N LEU A 100 6.03 19.85 -0.78
CA LEU A 100 6.10 18.74 0.16
C LEU A 100 6.95 19.12 1.38
N THR A 101 6.32 19.12 2.56
CA THR A 101 6.95 19.52 3.83
C THR A 101 6.65 18.52 4.95
N PRO A 102 7.45 18.51 6.04
CA PRO A 102 7.20 17.65 7.20
C PRO A 102 5.89 17.98 7.96
N THR A 103 5.25 19.08 7.63
CA THR A 103 4.01 19.52 8.31
C THR A 103 2.73 18.97 7.69
N LEU A 104 2.82 18.08 6.70
CA LEU A 104 1.65 17.42 6.13
C LEU A 104 0.97 16.54 7.17
N GLY A 105 -0.32 16.81 7.44
CA GLY A 105 -1.10 16.08 8.42
C GLY A 105 -1.29 14.61 8.06
N HIS A 106 -1.52 14.31 6.78
CA HIS A 106 -1.70 12.92 6.31
C HIS A 106 -0.44 12.05 6.45
N LEU A 107 0.76 12.63 6.36
CA LEU A 107 1.99 11.89 6.65
C LEU A 107 2.11 11.54 8.14
N ASP A 108 1.71 12.47 9.03
CA ASP A 108 1.72 12.22 10.46
C ASP A 108 0.67 11.17 10.85
N GLU A 109 -0.54 11.25 10.30
CA GLU A 109 -1.59 10.25 10.49
C GLU A 109 -1.12 8.86 10.03
N LEU A 110 -0.52 8.75 8.85
CA LEU A 110 0.01 7.47 8.34
C LEU A 110 1.09 6.90 9.25
N TRP A 111 2.06 7.72 9.68
CA TRP A 111 3.10 7.31 10.63
C TRP A 111 2.48 6.82 11.93
N TYR A 112 1.60 7.61 12.52
CA TYR A 112 0.97 7.32 13.80
C TYR A 112 0.16 6.01 13.77
N HIS A 113 -0.69 5.82 12.77
CA HIS A 113 -1.52 4.62 12.66
C HIS A 113 -0.70 3.36 12.33
N LEU A 114 0.36 3.46 11.54
CA LEU A 114 1.28 2.34 11.33
C LEU A 114 2.01 1.95 12.63
N TYR A 115 2.37 2.92 13.49
CA TYR A 115 2.95 2.60 14.79
C TYR A 115 1.92 2.10 15.82
N ILE A 116 0.65 2.49 15.74
CA ILE A 116 -0.43 1.80 16.49
C ILE A 116 -0.47 0.32 16.07
N ALA A 117 -0.37 0.02 14.79
CA ALA A 117 -0.37 -1.35 14.30
C ALA A 117 0.84 -2.15 14.82
N VAL A 118 2.04 -1.57 14.77
CA VAL A 118 3.26 -2.15 15.37
C VAL A 118 3.08 -2.39 16.88
N SER A 119 2.52 -1.42 17.60
CA SER A 119 2.25 -1.54 19.04
C SER A 119 1.29 -2.70 19.34
N ARG A 120 0.21 -2.86 18.57
CA ARG A 120 -0.71 -4.00 18.72
C ARG A 120 -0.02 -5.33 18.46
N CYS A 121 0.87 -5.40 17.46
CA CYS A 121 1.68 -6.59 17.24
C CYS A 121 2.59 -6.89 18.43
N ASN A 122 3.31 -5.92 18.97
CA ASN A 122 4.20 -6.11 20.11
C ASN A 122 3.42 -6.56 21.35
N ARG A 123 2.27 -5.96 21.63
CA ARG A 123 1.38 -6.39 22.73
C ARG A 123 0.88 -7.82 22.54
N ALA A 124 0.51 -8.21 21.33
CA ALA A 124 0.11 -9.58 21.03
C ALA A 124 1.26 -10.57 21.23
N LEU A 125 2.50 -10.21 20.82
CA LEU A 125 3.69 -11.03 21.05
C LEU A 125 3.95 -11.22 22.55
N VAL A 126 3.88 -10.16 23.35
CA VAL A 126 4.01 -10.23 24.80
C VAL A 126 2.94 -11.14 25.42
N ALA A 127 1.67 -10.97 25.04
CA ALA A 127 0.59 -11.82 25.56
C ALA A 127 0.76 -13.30 25.20
N LEU A 128 1.23 -13.59 23.98
CA LEU A 128 1.53 -14.95 23.52
C LEU A 128 2.72 -15.57 24.24
N GLN A 129 3.78 -14.80 24.46
CA GLN A 129 4.96 -15.27 25.19
C GLN A 129 4.65 -15.57 26.66
N ASP A 130 3.81 -14.76 27.30
CA ASP A 130 3.49 -14.89 28.73
C ASP A 130 2.39 -15.93 29.01
N ASN A 131 1.37 -16.00 28.16
CA ASN A 131 0.15 -16.75 28.42
C ASN A 131 -0.22 -17.74 27.31
N GLY A 132 0.40 -17.66 26.15
CA GLY A 132 -0.02 -18.38 24.94
C GLY A 132 -0.02 -19.90 25.15
N GLU A 133 1.09 -20.47 25.64
CA GLU A 133 1.20 -21.91 25.77
C GLU A 133 0.15 -22.48 26.75
N ALA A 134 -0.10 -21.77 27.84
CA ALA A 134 -1.10 -22.18 28.84
C ALA A 134 -2.55 -22.06 28.31
N LYS A 135 -2.82 -21.10 27.40
CA LYS A 135 -4.17 -20.82 26.92
C LYS A 135 -4.50 -21.50 25.58
N LEU A 136 -3.51 -21.67 24.70
CA LEU A 136 -3.70 -22.13 23.32
C LEU A 136 -2.98 -23.46 23.03
N GLY A 137 -2.04 -23.86 23.89
CA GLY A 137 -1.11 -24.96 23.64
C GLY A 137 0.09 -24.55 22.79
N ALA A 138 1.19 -25.29 22.86
CA ALA A 138 2.50 -24.95 22.31
C ALA A 138 2.47 -24.68 20.78
N GLU A 139 1.86 -25.58 20.00
CA GLU A 139 1.83 -25.48 18.53
C GLU A 139 1.00 -24.29 18.07
N THR A 140 -0.18 -24.07 18.65
CA THR A 140 -1.01 -22.90 18.30
C THR A 140 -0.30 -21.60 18.66
N THR A 141 0.34 -21.54 19.83
CA THR A 141 1.11 -20.36 20.26
C THR A 141 2.23 -20.04 19.30
N LYS A 142 3.00 -21.04 18.89
CA LYS A 142 4.08 -20.89 17.92
C LYS A 142 3.56 -20.35 16.58
N GLN A 143 2.43 -20.88 16.09
CA GLN A 143 1.80 -20.40 14.87
C GLN A 143 1.32 -18.94 15.02
N ARG A 144 0.67 -18.58 16.14
CA ARG A 144 0.20 -17.22 16.39
C ARG A 144 1.34 -16.20 16.49
N ILE A 145 2.46 -16.56 17.13
CA ILE A 145 3.67 -15.73 17.15
C ILE A 145 4.15 -15.46 15.73
N ALA A 146 4.20 -16.48 14.88
CA ALA A 146 4.60 -16.36 13.48
C ALA A 146 3.65 -15.47 12.67
N GLU A 147 2.33 -15.57 12.89
CA GLU A 147 1.34 -14.68 12.28
C GLU A 147 1.56 -13.22 12.70
N VAL A 148 1.77 -12.95 13.99
CA VAL A 148 1.97 -11.59 14.49
C VAL A 148 3.29 -10.98 14.02
N LYS A 149 4.37 -11.77 13.95
CA LYS A 149 5.64 -11.34 13.35
C LYS A 149 5.49 -10.97 11.87
N PHE A 150 4.75 -11.76 11.11
CA PHE A 150 4.39 -11.40 9.73
C PHE A 150 3.68 -10.04 9.66
N LEU A 151 2.66 -9.82 10.51
CA LEU A 151 1.92 -8.56 10.54
C LEU A 151 2.83 -7.39 10.92
N ARG A 152 3.69 -7.54 11.93
CA ARG A 152 4.65 -6.52 12.31
C ARG A 152 5.60 -6.16 11.17
N ALA A 153 6.15 -7.16 10.50
CA ALA A 153 7.00 -6.98 9.32
C ALA A 153 6.25 -6.28 8.18
N HIS A 154 4.96 -6.59 7.96
CA HIS A 154 4.12 -5.91 6.98
C HIS A 154 4.00 -4.39 7.28
N PHE A 155 3.74 -4.01 8.52
CA PHE A 155 3.63 -2.60 8.89
C PHE A 155 4.98 -1.89 8.81
N TYR A 156 6.07 -2.54 9.22
CA TYR A 156 7.42 -2.00 9.04
C TYR A 156 7.84 -1.89 7.58
N PHE A 157 7.43 -2.82 6.74
CA PHE A 157 7.63 -2.71 5.29
C PHE A 157 7.03 -1.40 4.76
N LYS A 158 5.78 -1.11 5.11
CA LYS A 158 5.12 0.16 4.70
C LYS A 158 5.82 1.39 5.25
N LEU A 159 6.17 1.40 6.54
CA LEU A 159 6.95 2.47 7.16
C LEU A 159 8.28 2.70 6.43
N LYS A 160 9.02 1.62 6.15
CA LYS A 160 10.29 1.67 5.43
C LYS A 160 10.14 2.18 4.00
N MET A 161 9.10 1.74 3.29
CA MET A 161 8.84 2.18 1.92
C MET A 161 8.55 3.68 1.83
N VAL A 162 7.82 4.23 2.79
CA VAL A 162 7.42 5.66 2.77
C VAL A 162 8.50 6.54 3.41
N PHE A 163 8.96 6.22 4.63
CA PHE A 163 9.76 7.12 5.45
C PHE A 163 11.25 6.78 5.52
N ASN A 164 11.69 5.61 5.16
CA ASN A 164 13.06 5.11 5.24
C ASN A 164 13.66 5.08 6.66
N LYS A 165 13.79 6.24 7.33
CA LYS A 165 14.27 6.35 8.71
C LYS A 165 13.12 6.15 9.69
N VAL A 166 13.05 4.97 10.29
CA VAL A 166 11.99 4.59 11.22
C VAL A 166 12.59 3.84 12.42
N PRO A 167 12.18 4.14 13.67
CA PRO A 167 12.65 3.41 14.83
C PRO A 167 12.11 1.98 14.82
N TRP A 168 12.98 1.00 15.07
CA TRP A 168 12.55 -0.39 15.23
C TRP A 168 12.17 -0.64 16.69
N ILE A 169 10.88 -0.70 16.95
CA ILE A 169 10.29 -0.96 18.26
C ILE A 169 9.74 -2.38 18.25
N ASP A 170 10.34 -3.27 19.05
CA ASP A 170 9.93 -4.64 19.18
C ASP A 170 9.25 -4.91 20.54
N GLU A 171 8.89 -6.17 20.80
CA GLU A 171 8.25 -6.60 22.04
C GLU A 171 9.15 -6.42 23.27
N ASP A 172 10.47 -6.50 23.12
CA ASP A 172 11.40 -6.27 24.21
C ASP A 172 11.47 -4.79 24.58
N ALA A 173 11.49 -3.89 23.58
CA ALA A 173 11.39 -2.45 23.79
C ALA A 173 10.07 -2.08 24.49
N TYR A 174 8.98 -2.74 24.09
CA TYR A 174 7.69 -2.56 24.74
C TYR A 174 7.70 -3.01 26.21
N ARG A 175 8.20 -4.21 26.51
CA ARG A 175 8.30 -4.74 27.89
C ARG A 175 9.11 -3.85 28.81
N ASN A 176 10.20 -3.29 28.29
CA ASN A 176 11.14 -2.47 29.05
C ASN A 176 10.75 -0.98 29.11
N ASN A 177 9.64 -0.59 28.50
CA ASN A 177 9.24 0.82 28.32
C ASN A 177 10.38 1.69 27.77
N SER A 178 11.14 1.15 26.79
CA SER A 178 12.32 1.82 26.24
C SER A 178 12.10 2.42 24.86
N GLN A 179 10.87 2.38 24.32
CA GLN A 179 10.51 2.87 22.98
C GLN A 179 10.88 4.35 22.78
N GLU A 180 10.79 5.17 23.82
CA GLU A 180 11.16 6.61 23.79
C GLU A 180 12.68 6.86 23.81
N GLN A 181 13.49 5.81 23.77
CA GLN A 181 14.96 5.90 23.71
C GLN A 181 15.50 5.43 22.35
N ILE A 182 14.67 4.84 21.50
CA ILE A 182 15.05 4.26 20.22
C ILE A 182 15.05 5.34 19.14
N LYS A 183 16.19 5.54 18.49
CA LYS A 183 16.32 6.49 17.38
C LYS A 183 15.78 5.94 16.08
N ASN A 184 15.30 6.82 15.21
CA ASN A 184 14.83 6.42 13.87
C ASN A 184 15.98 6.21 12.86
N ASP A 185 17.20 6.49 13.24
CA ASP A 185 18.43 6.26 12.46
C ASP A 185 19.42 5.34 13.18
N GLU A 186 18.94 4.53 14.13
CA GLU A 186 19.75 3.53 14.83
C GLU A 186 20.27 2.45 13.88
N TYR A 187 19.48 2.09 12.89
CA TYR A 187 19.80 1.10 11.86
C TYR A 187 20.01 1.78 10.50
N THR A 188 20.99 1.29 9.75
CA THR A 188 21.11 1.64 8.32
C THR A 188 19.92 1.10 7.53
N ALA A 189 19.73 1.62 6.31
CA ALA A 189 18.67 1.12 5.43
C ALA A 189 18.73 -0.40 5.21
N GLU A 190 19.95 -0.95 5.08
CA GLU A 190 20.18 -2.38 4.92
C GLU A 190 19.83 -3.16 6.20
N GLN A 191 20.32 -2.70 7.37
CA GLN A 191 20.04 -3.35 8.65
C GLN A 191 18.53 -3.35 8.98
N LEU A 192 17.80 -2.30 8.60
CA LEU A 192 16.36 -2.24 8.78
C LEU A 192 15.65 -3.26 7.87
N TRP A 193 16.13 -3.46 6.63
CA TRP A 193 15.66 -4.56 5.79
C TRP A 193 15.91 -5.92 6.45
N ASP A 194 17.08 -6.13 7.04
CA ASP A 194 17.41 -7.39 7.72
C ASP A 194 16.48 -7.68 8.91
N LYS A 195 16.07 -6.65 9.66
CA LYS A 195 15.07 -6.78 10.74
C LYS A 195 13.69 -7.21 10.19
N ILE A 196 13.22 -6.56 9.14
CA ILE A 196 11.94 -6.87 8.48
C ILE A 196 11.98 -8.30 7.89
N ILE A 197 13.08 -8.64 7.22
CA ILE A 197 13.31 -9.98 6.66
C ILE A 197 13.33 -11.04 7.76
N ALA A 198 13.91 -10.77 8.92
CA ALA A 198 13.96 -11.73 10.04
C ALA A 198 12.55 -12.11 10.52
N ASP A 199 11.66 -11.14 10.73
CA ASP A 199 10.28 -11.41 11.13
C ASP A 199 9.50 -12.21 10.05
N PHE A 200 9.64 -11.85 8.77
CA PHE A 200 9.04 -12.65 7.68
C PHE A 200 9.66 -14.04 7.56
N LYS A 201 10.95 -14.20 7.87
CA LYS A 201 11.62 -15.50 7.83
C LYS A 201 11.12 -16.42 8.92
N GLU A 202 10.93 -15.93 10.13
CA GLU A 202 10.31 -16.72 11.20
C GLU A 202 8.88 -17.13 10.84
N ALA A 203 8.10 -16.23 10.24
CA ALA A 203 6.78 -16.55 9.74
C ALA A 203 6.84 -17.65 8.65
N TYR A 204 7.74 -17.51 7.68
CA TYR A 204 7.94 -18.52 6.63
C TYR A 204 8.30 -19.91 7.17
N ASP A 205 9.13 -19.97 8.21
CA ASP A 205 9.61 -21.24 8.76
C ASP A 205 8.51 -21.98 9.53
N VAL A 206 7.54 -21.27 10.10
CA VAL A 206 6.54 -21.81 11.01
C VAL A 206 5.17 -21.97 10.35
N LEU A 207 4.73 -21.00 9.54
CA LEU A 207 3.36 -20.98 9.03
C LEU A 207 3.06 -22.15 8.08
N PRO A 208 1.83 -22.69 8.11
CA PRO A 208 1.39 -23.70 7.15
C PRO A 208 1.24 -23.08 5.76
N ALA A 209 1.28 -23.93 4.73
CA ALA A 209 1.10 -23.50 3.33
C ALA A 209 -0.31 -22.93 3.05
N THR A 210 -1.32 -23.38 3.80
CA THR A 210 -2.71 -22.94 3.71
C THR A 210 -3.28 -22.70 5.10
N GLN A 211 -4.25 -21.80 5.20
CA GLN A 211 -5.00 -21.53 6.42
C GLN A 211 -6.49 -21.84 6.18
N SER A 212 -7.19 -22.22 7.24
CA SER A 212 -8.64 -22.51 7.18
C SER A 212 -9.50 -21.25 7.03
N GLN A 213 -8.99 -20.09 7.49
CA GLN A 213 -9.65 -18.80 7.39
C GLN A 213 -8.95 -18.00 6.27
N GLY A 214 -9.75 -17.53 5.33
CA GLY A 214 -9.29 -16.67 4.21
C GLY A 214 -8.55 -15.44 4.64
N GLY A 215 -8.03 -14.68 4.80
CA GLY A 215 -7.39 -13.50 5.36
C GLY A 215 -6.26 -13.78 6.35
N ARG A 216 -6.11 -15.00 6.88
CA ARG A 216 -4.95 -15.33 7.70
C ARG A 216 -3.72 -15.60 6.85
N VAL A 217 -2.61 -15.06 7.31
CA VAL A 217 -1.31 -15.18 6.63
C VAL A 217 -0.82 -16.61 6.63
N ASN A 218 -0.15 -17.02 5.56
CA ASN A 218 0.38 -18.35 5.38
C ASN A 218 1.83 -18.32 4.89
N LYS A 219 2.44 -19.49 4.79
CA LYS A 219 3.83 -19.65 4.35
C LYS A 219 4.10 -19.02 2.98
N VAL A 220 3.16 -19.13 2.04
CA VAL A 220 3.34 -18.61 0.69
C VAL A 220 3.32 -17.08 0.67
N ALA A 221 2.46 -16.46 1.49
CA ALA A 221 2.45 -15.02 1.69
C ALA A 221 3.78 -14.52 2.30
N ALA A 222 4.32 -15.25 3.29
CA ALA A 222 5.64 -14.93 3.86
C ALA A 222 6.76 -15.07 2.83
N ALA A 223 6.75 -16.11 1.97
CA ALA A 223 7.71 -16.26 0.89
C ALA A 223 7.61 -15.11 -0.13
N ALA A 224 6.40 -14.69 -0.52
CA ALA A 224 6.20 -13.59 -1.43
C ALA A 224 6.74 -12.26 -0.86
N TYR A 225 6.53 -12.00 0.44
CA TYR A 225 7.10 -10.83 1.10
C TYR A 225 8.62 -10.88 1.23
N LEU A 226 9.19 -12.05 1.54
CA LEU A 226 10.65 -12.24 1.55
C LEU A 226 11.24 -11.92 0.18
N ALA A 227 10.63 -12.39 -0.90
CA ALA A 227 11.06 -12.07 -2.25
C ALA A 227 11.01 -10.56 -2.50
N LYS A 228 9.92 -9.89 -2.12
CA LYS A 228 9.76 -8.43 -2.28
C LYS A 228 10.80 -7.64 -1.45
N CYS A 229 11.07 -8.04 -0.21
CA CYS A 229 12.09 -7.41 0.62
C CYS A 229 13.50 -7.56 0.04
N TYR A 230 13.86 -8.76 -0.42
CA TYR A 230 15.15 -8.98 -1.08
C TYR A 230 15.25 -8.25 -2.41
N LEU A 231 14.14 -8.09 -3.15
CA LEU A 231 14.13 -7.30 -4.36
C LEU A 231 14.44 -5.83 -4.06
N GLU A 232 13.73 -5.21 -3.11
CA GLU A 232 13.97 -3.82 -2.70
C GLU A 232 15.40 -3.62 -2.19
N LYS A 233 15.86 -4.47 -1.26
CA LYS A 233 17.23 -4.44 -0.72
C LYS A 233 18.28 -4.59 -1.81
N GLY A 234 18.06 -5.49 -2.75
CA GLY A 234 19.02 -5.85 -3.79
C GLY A 234 19.27 -4.76 -4.84
N TRP A 235 18.42 -3.72 -4.93
CA TRP A 235 18.63 -2.60 -5.86
C TRP A 235 19.33 -1.38 -5.24
N GLY A 236 19.63 -1.39 -3.94
CA GLY A 236 20.27 -0.29 -3.23
C GLY A 236 19.35 0.42 -2.24
N ASP A 237 19.78 1.58 -1.76
CA ASP A 237 19.09 2.27 -0.66
C ASP A 237 17.91 3.16 -1.07
N GLY A 238 17.64 3.27 -2.37
CA GLY A 238 16.54 4.05 -2.94
C GLY A 238 16.88 5.49 -3.29
N TYR A 239 17.95 6.08 -2.77
CA TYR A 239 18.36 7.43 -3.13
C TYR A 239 19.11 7.47 -4.46
N GLU A 240 18.88 8.51 -5.26
CA GLU A 240 19.60 8.72 -6.49
C GLU A 240 21.12 8.76 -6.24
N GLY A 241 21.87 8.01 -7.06
CA GLY A 241 23.32 7.83 -6.90
C GLY A 241 23.72 6.64 -6.04
N SER A 242 22.79 5.98 -5.35
CA SER A 242 23.04 4.78 -4.53
C SER A 242 21.99 3.69 -4.75
N THR A 243 21.23 3.78 -5.83
CA THR A 243 20.23 2.78 -6.24
C THR A 243 20.26 2.54 -7.76
N GLY A 244 19.51 1.55 -8.22
CA GLY A 244 19.37 1.21 -9.64
C GLY A 244 20.41 0.22 -10.14
N ALA A 245 20.57 0.14 -11.46
CA ALA A 245 21.30 -0.91 -12.15
C ALA A 245 22.75 -1.13 -11.70
N ASN A 246 23.41 -0.10 -11.21
CA ASN A 246 24.81 -0.17 -10.76
C ASN A 246 24.97 -0.74 -9.34
N PHE A 247 23.87 -0.86 -8.60
CA PHE A 247 23.85 -1.30 -7.20
C PHE A 247 23.22 -2.68 -7.01
N VAL A 248 22.89 -3.38 -8.10
CA VAL A 248 22.22 -4.68 -8.01
C VAL A 248 23.08 -5.70 -7.29
N ASN A 249 22.56 -6.18 -6.16
CA ASN A 249 23.13 -7.29 -5.42
C ASN A 249 22.62 -8.63 -5.96
N LYS A 250 23.50 -9.39 -6.64
CA LYS A 250 23.10 -10.66 -7.24
C LYS A 250 22.73 -11.75 -6.22
N GLU A 251 23.27 -11.70 -5.01
CA GLU A 251 22.91 -12.68 -3.97
C GLU A 251 21.47 -12.43 -3.47
N ASP A 252 21.06 -11.17 -3.31
CA ASP A 252 19.69 -10.84 -3.01
C ASP A 252 18.74 -11.25 -4.16
N MET A 253 19.16 -11.08 -5.42
CA MET A 253 18.37 -11.54 -6.58
C MET A 253 18.21 -13.07 -6.58
N LYS A 254 19.21 -13.84 -6.15
CA LYS A 254 19.07 -15.30 -5.97
C LYS A 254 18.02 -15.62 -4.90
N LYS A 255 17.98 -14.84 -3.81
CA LYS A 255 16.96 -15.00 -2.77
C LYS A 255 15.55 -14.69 -3.29
N VAL A 256 15.39 -13.67 -4.13
CA VAL A 256 14.11 -13.42 -4.82
C VAL A 256 13.66 -14.66 -5.60
N VAL A 257 14.55 -15.26 -6.39
CA VAL A 257 14.25 -16.48 -7.16
C VAL A 257 13.89 -17.64 -6.23
N GLU A 258 14.66 -17.87 -5.15
CA GLU A 258 14.43 -18.92 -4.15
C GLU A 258 13.02 -18.83 -3.54
N TYR A 259 12.63 -17.66 -3.03
CA TYR A 259 11.33 -17.50 -2.39
C TYR A 259 10.16 -17.46 -3.39
N THR A 260 10.37 -16.93 -4.59
CA THR A 260 9.35 -17.00 -5.64
C THR A 260 9.21 -18.39 -6.26
N ASP A 261 10.18 -19.30 -6.11
CA ASP A 261 9.99 -20.73 -6.41
C ASP A 261 8.93 -21.36 -5.50
N VAL A 262 8.87 -20.95 -4.23
CA VAL A 262 7.82 -21.40 -3.29
C VAL A 262 6.45 -20.92 -3.78
N VAL A 263 6.35 -19.66 -4.19
CA VAL A 263 5.10 -19.08 -4.73
C VAL A 263 4.69 -19.80 -6.02
N LYS A 264 5.61 -19.96 -6.95
CA LYS A 264 5.36 -20.62 -8.25
C LYS A 264 4.85 -22.06 -8.11
N ASN A 265 5.35 -22.78 -7.11
CA ASN A 265 5.03 -24.20 -6.89
C ASN A 265 3.89 -24.39 -5.88
N SER A 266 3.18 -23.32 -5.50
CA SER A 266 2.08 -23.35 -4.55
C SER A 266 0.72 -23.57 -5.22
N GLN A 267 -0.37 -23.47 -4.44
CA GLN A 267 -1.74 -23.50 -4.92
C GLN A 267 -2.17 -22.21 -5.68
N TYR A 268 -1.34 -21.16 -5.64
CA TYR A 268 -1.64 -19.90 -6.33
C TYR A 268 -1.25 -19.94 -7.80
N GLY A 269 -1.85 -19.08 -8.61
CA GLY A 269 -1.63 -19.06 -10.06
C GLY A 269 -2.40 -17.94 -10.74
N TYR A 270 -2.17 -17.75 -12.03
CA TYR A 270 -2.93 -16.78 -12.82
C TYR A 270 -4.42 -17.16 -12.93
N LEU A 271 -5.31 -16.19 -12.78
CA LEU A 271 -6.67 -16.30 -13.32
C LEU A 271 -6.61 -16.27 -14.86
N GLU A 272 -7.56 -16.90 -15.50
CA GLU A 272 -7.59 -17.01 -16.98
C GLU A 272 -7.92 -15.67 -17.64
N ASP A 273 -8.77 -14.88 -16.99
CA ASP A 273 -9.14 -13.54 -17.45
C ASP A 273 -8.61 -12.47 -16.48
N TYR A 274 -8.00 -11.44 -17.05
CA TYR A 274 -7.46 -10.32 -16.28
C TYR A 274 -8.54 -9.53 -15.54
N GLY A 275 -9.71 -9.36 -16.15
CA GLY A 275 -10.81 -8.61 -15.57
C GLY A 275 -11.41 -9.27 -14.32
N ASP A 276 -11.34 -10.61 -14.26
CA ASP A 276 -11.85 -11.36 -13.10
C ASP A 276 -11.13 -11.02 -11.80
N ILE A 277 -9.86 -10.63 -11.85
CA ILE A 277 -9.06 -10.30 -10.66
C ILE A 277 -9.75 -9.23 -9.79
N PHE A 278 -10.38 -8.25 -10.43
CA PHE A 278 -10.95 -7.07 -9.79
C PHE A 278 -12.49 -7.13 -9.65
N LEU A 279 -13.04 -8.33 -9.60
CA LEU A 279 -14.46 -8.56 -9.36
C LEU A 279 -14.69 -9.22 -7.99
N PRO A 280 -15.73 -8.80 -7.23
CA PRO A 280 -16.00 -9.33 -5.90
C PRO A 280 -16.14 -10.85 -5.84
N GLU A 281 -16.75 -11.47 -6.86
CA GLU A 281 -16.93 -12.91 -6.96
C GLU A 281 -15.61 -13.71 -7.08
N HIS A 282 -14.50 -13.04 -7.32
CA HIS A 282 -13.17 -13.63 -7.41
C HIS A 282 -12.26 -13.26 -6.22
N HIS A 283 -12.80 -12.64 -5.17
CA HIS A 283 -12.08 -12.45 -3.91
C HIS A 283 -11.53 -13.79 -3.40
N ASN A 284 -10.31 -13.76 -2.88
CA ASN A 284 -9.60 -14.96 -2.40
C ASN A 284 -9.41 -16.08 -3.44
N SER A 285 -9.42 -15.73 -4.73
CA SER A 285 -9.09 -16.65 -5.82
C SER A 285 -7.62 -17.09 -5.78
N LYS A 286 -7.25 -18.00 -6.70
CA LYS A 286 -5.86 -18.45 -6.84
C LYS A 286 -4.84 -17.33 -7.17
N GLU A 287 -5.28 -16.15 -7.60
CA GLU A 287 -4.43 -14.99 -7.81
C GLU A 287 -4.10 -14.26 -6.49
N SER A 288 -4.97 -14.36 -5.47
CA SER A 288 -4.85 -13.64 -4.21
C SER A 288 -3.94 -14.37 -3.22
N ILE A 289 -2.67 -13.98 -3.14
CA ILE A 289 -1.72 -14.56 -2.15
C ILE A 289 -1.98 -13.99 -0.77
N PHE A 290 -2.09 -12.66 -0.67
CA PHE A 290 -2.44 -11.95 0.56
C PHE A 290 -3.26 -10.71 0.21
N ALA A 291 -4.42 -10.59 0.83
CA ALA A 291 -5.32 -9.45 0.66
C ALA A 291 -5.95 -9.07 1.99
N VAL A 292 -6.14 -7.76 2.18
CA VAL A 292 -6.95 -7.25 3.29
C VAL A 292 -8.41 -7.60 3.00
N GLN A 293 -9.04 -8.29 3.96
CA GLN A 293 -10.43 -8.71 3.83
C GLN A 293 -11.33 -7.57 4.26
N HIS A 294 -11.93 -6.89 3.31
CA HIS A 294 -12.96 -5.90 3.58
C HIS A 294 -14.34 -6.53 3.61
N SER A 295 -15.26 -5.96 4.36
CA SER A 295 -16.60 -6.49 4.54
C SER A 295 -17.65 -5.41 4.47
N ASN A 296 -18.80 -5.77 3.90
CA ASN A 296 -20.02 -4.99 3.93
C ASN A 296 -20.83 -5.44 5.16
N TYR A 297 -20.48 -4.91 6.34
CA TYR A 297 -21.15 -5.30 7.57
C TYR A 297 -22.43 -4.52 7.74
N GLU A 298 -23.58 -5.20 7.67
CA GLU A 298 -24.90 -4.56 7.62
C GLU A 298 -25.35 -3.92 8.94
N ASP A 299 -24.80 -4.33 10.08
CA ASP A 299 -25.27 -3.94 11.40
C ASP A 299 -24.65 -2.64 11.95
N ASP A 300 -23.57 -2.14 11.38
CA ASP A 300 -22.92 -0.90 11.82
C ASP A 300 -23.10 0.24 10.82
N HIS A 301 -24.34 0.70 10.70
CA HIS A 301 -24.69 1.88 9.90
C HIS A 301 -24.46 3.20 10.65
N THR A 302 -23.80 3.17 11.80
CA THR A 302 -23.52 4.40 12.55
C THR A 302 -22.47 5.23 11.82
N THR A 303 -22.67 6.51 11.84
CA THR A 303 -21.93 7.54 11.08
C THR A 303 -20.41 7.51 11.30
N TYR A 304 -19.92 6.76 12.27
CA TYR A 304 -18.51 6.63 12.63
C TYR A 304 -18.13 5.21 13.06
N GLY A 305 -19.03 4.23 12.87
CA GLY A 305 -18.67 2.84 13.01
C GLY A 305 -17.63 2.49 11.96
N ARG A 306 -16.47 2.07 12.38
CA ARG A 306 -15.43 1.59 11.48
C ARG A 306 -15.86 0.25 10.91
N GLY A 307 -16.63 0.29 9.83
CA GLY A 307 -16.73 -0.82 8.92
C GLY A 307 -15.34 -1.10 8.37
N ASN A 308 -15.04 -2.35 8.11
CA ASN A 308 -13.80 -2.75 7.48
C ASN A 308 -13.89 -2.46 5.97
N TRP A 309 -13.81 -1.19 5.59
CA TRP A 309 -14.01 -0.70 4.23
C TRP A 309 -12.69 -0.51 3.51
N SER A 310 -12.66 -0.83 2.22
CA SER A 310 -11.62 -0.34 1.34
C SER A 310 -11.99 1.06 0.86
N ASN A 311 -11.00 1.90 0.74
CA ASN A 311 -10.92 3.09 -0.09
C ASN A 311 -12.16 3.99 -0.12
N VAL A 312 -12.19 5.00 0.74
CA VAL A 312 -13.32 5.94 0.89
C VAL A 312 -13.36 7.07 -0.15
N LEU A 313 -12.29 7.29 -0.94
CA LEU A 313 -12.18 8.45 -1.83
C LEU A 313 -12.32 8.11 -3.32
N ASN A 314 -12.07 6.88 -3.73
CA ASN A 314 -11.86 6.52 -5.14
C ASN A 314 -13.14 6.13 -5.90
N GLY A 315 -14.31 6.32 -5.30
CA GLY A 315 -15.59 6.11 -5.96
C GLY A 315 -15.79 7.07 -7.14
N VAL A 316 -16.28 6.53 -8.26
CA VAL A 316 -16.50 7.27 -9.50
C VAL A 316 -17.65 8.25 -9.34
N TRP A 317 -17.43 9.52 -9.68
CA TRP A 317 -18.43 10.58 -9.59
C TRP A 317 -19.66 10.27 -10.43
N GLY A 318 -20.84 10.38 -9.83
CA GLY A 318 -22.13 10.22 -10.52
C GLY A 318 -22.52 8.78 -10.87
N ILE A 319 -21.66 7.79 -10.70
CA ILE A 319 -22.04 6.37 -10.77
C ILE A 319 -22.72 5.96 -9.46
N TRP A 320 -22.20 6.46 -8.35
CA TRP A 320 -22.69 6.25 -7.01
C TRP A 320 -23.29 7.54 -6.45
N SER A 321 -24.04 7.46 -5.37
CA SER A 321 -24.69 8.62 -4.77
C SER A 321 -23.71 9.71 -4.30
N CYS A 322 -22.47 9.34 -3.96
CA CYS A 322 -21.40 10.23 -3.51
C CYS A 322 -20.01 9.66 -3.80
N GLY A 323 -19.65 9.44 -5.04
CA GLY A 323 -18.26 9.17 -5.40
C GLY A 323 -17.39 10.44 -5.24
N TRP A 324 -16.14 10.31 -4.77
CA TRP A 324 -15.27 11.47 -4.54
C TRP A 324 -14.25 11.70 -5.67
N ASP A 325 -14.09 10.73 -6.58
CA ASP A 325 -13.32 10.83 -7.83
C ASP A 325 -11.82 11.08 -7.62
N PHE A 326 -11.24 10.49 -6.58
CA PHE A 326 -9.80 10.48 -6.35
C PHE A 326 -9.13 9.33 -7.10
N HIS A 327 -7.79 9.26 -7.04
CA HIS A 327 -6.95 8.22 -7.63
C HIS A 327 -7.27 7.98 -9.10
N LYS A 328 -7.11 9.01 -9.91
CA LYS A 328 -7.48 9.00 -11.33
C LYS A 328 -6.30 8.60 -12.21
N PRO A 329 -6.47 7.70 -13.17
CA PRO A 329 -5.43 7.43 -14.16
C PRO A 329 -5.02 8.71 -14.92
N SER A 330 -3.72 8.94 -15.09
CA SER A 330 -3.21 10.05 -15.89
C SER A 330 -3.34 9.78 -17.38
N GLN A 331 -3.32 10.83 -18.21
CA GLN A 331 -3.23 10.67 -19.67
C GLN A 331 -1.93 9.95 -20.06
N ASN A 332 -0.84 10.21 -19.34
CA ASN A 332 0.43 9.55 -19.55
C ASN A 332 0.34 8.03 -19.34
N PHE A 333 -0.43 7.60 -18.35
CA PHE A 333 -0.71 6.18 -18.11
C PHE A 333 -1.58 5.58 -19.23
N VAL A 334 -2.63 6.25 -19.66
CA VAL A 334 -3.44 5.80 -20.81
C VAL A 334 -2.58 5.65 -22.06
N ASN A 335 -1.71 6.61 -22.35
CA ASN A 335 -0.78 6.53 -23.48
C ASN A 335 0.16 5.32 -23.41
N ALA A 336 0.54 4.86 -22.20
CA ALA A 336 1.43 3.70 -22.03
C ALA A 336 0.84 2.41 -22.60
N PHE A 337 -0.48 2.31 -22.74
CA PHE A 337 -1.15 1.16 -23.34
C PHE A 337 -1.16 1.15 -24.88
N LYS A 338 -0.64 2.18 -25.55
CA LYS A 338 -0.53 2.18 -27.00
C LYS A 338 0.36 1.05 -27.48
N THR A 339 -0.10 0.38 -28.55
CA THR A 339 0.67 -0.70 -29.19
C THR A 339 0.88 -0.43 -30.68
N HIS A 340 1.95 -0.98 -31.20
CA HIS A 340 2.24 -1.08 -32.62
C HIS A 340 2.63 -2.52 -32.92
N ASN A 341 1.90 -3.17 -33.83
CA ASN A 341 2.05 -4.62 -34.08
C ASN A 341 1.96 -5.46 -32.79
N GLY A 342 1.13 -5.05 -31.86
CA GLY A 342 0.89 -5.69 -30.58
C GLY A 342 1.98 -5.52 -29.53
N LEU A 343 3.04 -4.78 -29.78
CA LEU A 343 4.10 -4.45 -28.82
C LEU A 343 3.96 -3.00 -28.33
N PRO A 344 4.36 -2.70 -27.08
CA PRO A 344 4.28 -1.34 -26.54
C PRO A 344 5.09 -0.33 -27.34
N GLN A 345 4.61 0.88 -27.45
CA GLN A 345 5.32 2.02 -28.04
C GLN A 345 6.28 2.62 -27.00
N PHE A 346 7.39 1.96 -26.74
CA PHE A 346 8.30 2.28 -25.64
C PHE A 346 8.85 3.71 -25.63
N ASN A 347 9.14 4.27 -26.82
CA ASN A 347 9.88 5.53 -26.97
C ASN A 347 8.98 6.72 -27.29
N ASP A 348 7.87 6.47 -27.97
CA ASP A 348 6.98 7.47 -28.56
C ASP A 348 5.55 7.44 -28.01
N TYR A 349 5.31 6.62 -26.99
CA TYR A 349 3.97 6.48 -26.38
C TYR A 349 3.37 7.80 -25.91
N ALA A 350 4.21 8.72 -25.48
CA ALA A 350 3.83 10.00 -24.90
C ALA A 350 3.91 11.18 -25.89
N ASP A 351 4.33 10.99 -27.15
CA ASP A 351 4.49 12.07 -28.10
C ASP A 351 3.17 12.74 -28.46
N GLU A 352 2.10 11.96 -28.55
CA GLU A 352 0.75 12.45 -28.78
C GLU A 352 -0.21 11.86 -27.75
N ASN A 353 -1.11 12.67 -27.22
CA ASN A 353 -2.19 12.20 -26.39
C ASN A 353 -3.26 11.53 -27.25
N ALA A 354 -3.64 10.32 -26.87
CA ALA A 354 -4.69 9.57 -27.52
C ALA A 354 -5.57 8.86 -26.49
N HIS A 355 -6.80 8.57 -26.88
CA HIS A 355 -7.73 7.75 -26.11
C HIS A 355 -8.66 7.00 -27.06
N PRO A 356 -9.09 5.80 -26.71
CA PRO A 356 -10.08 5.07 -27.48
C PRO A 356 -11.46 5.74 -27.36
N VAL A 357 -12.28 5.59 -28.40
CA VAL A 357 -13.68 5.99 -28.39
C VAL A 357 -14.52 4.77 -28.74
N ASN A 358 -15.52 4.45 -27.93
CA ASN A 358 -16.35 3.28 -28.15
C ASN A 358 -17.13 3.41 -29.48
N GLY A 359 -17.10 2.34 -30.29
CA GLY A 359 -17.76 2.27 -31.57
C GLY A 359 -17.08 3.06 -32.69
N ALA A 360 -16.02 3.83 -32.44
CA ALA A 360 -15.29 4.56 -33.46
C ALA A 360 -14.13 3.73 -34.02
N PRO A 361 -13.88 3.77 -35.34
CA PRO A 361 -12.66 3.23 -35.92
C PRO A 361 -11.43 3.95 -35.34
N SER A 362 -10.44 3.20 -34.89
CA SER A 362 -9.17 3.76 -34.46
C SER A 362 -8.01 3.11 -35.19
N SER A 363 -7.10 3.92 -35.75
CA SER A 363 -5.83 3.43 -36.27
C SER A 363 -4.85 3.08 -35.14
N GLN A 364 -4.99 3.76 -33.99
CA GLN A 364 -4.22 3.41 -32.79
C GLN A 364 -4.77 2.14 -32.16
N LYS A 365 -3.90 1.18 -31.86
CA LYS A 365 -4.22 -0.05 -31.14
C LYS A 365 -3.72 0.05 -29.71
N TRP A 366 -4.34 -0.77 -28.84
CA TRP A 366 -4.16 -0.70 -27.41
C TRP A 366 -3.95 -2.09 -26.80
N ASP A 367 -3.13 -2.17 -25.77
CA ASP A 367 -3.08 -3.33 -24.90
C ASP A 367 -4.45 -3.50 -24.22
N PRO A 368 -5.04 -4.71 -24.22
CA PRO A 368 -6.38 -4.94 -23.70
C PRO A 368 -6.55 -4.57 -22.23
N ARG A 369 -5.49 -4.58 -21.43
CA ARG A 369 -5.53 -4.20 -20.02
C ARG A 369 -5.98 -2.76 -19.78
N LEU A 370 -5.85 -1.87 -20.78
CA LEU A 370 -6.41 -0.53 -20.72
C LEU A 370 -7.90 -0.56 -20.38
N PHE A 371 -8.67 -1.38 -21.06
CA PHE A 371 -10.13 -1.45 -20.93
C PHE A 371 -10.60 -2.15 -19.64
N HIS A 372 -9.69 -2.81 -18.93
CA HIS A 372 -9.93 -3.39 -17.61
C HIS A 372 -9.53 -2.44 -16.47
N THR A 373 -8.57 -1.54 -16.72
CA THR A 373 -7.97 -0.69 -15.69
C THR A 373 -8.57 0.71 -15.66
N VAL A 374 -8.87 1.27 -16.84
CA VAL A 374 -9.27 2.68 -16.99
C VAL A 374 -10.71 2.78 -17.47
N GLY A 375 -11.55 3.41 -16.66
CA GLY A 375 -12.88 3.84 -17.08
C GLY A 375 -12.79 5.13 -17.91
N MET A 376 -13.43 5.12 -19.07
CA MET A 376 -13.35 6.20 -20.07
C MET A 376 -14.75 6.58 -20.58
N PRO A 377 -14.98 7.86 -20.94
CA PRO A 377 -16.24 8.27 -21.55
C PRO A 377 -16.59 7.42 -22.78
N SER A 378 -17.86 7.14 -22.98
CA SER A 378 -18.45 6.26 -23.99
C SER A 378 -18.32 4.75 -23.75
N PHE A 379 -17.53 4.31 -22.78
CA PHE A 379 -17.35 2.89 -22.45
C PHE A 379 -18.22 2.46 -21.27
N PRO A 380 -18.56 1.17 -21.18
CA PRO A 380 -19.26 0.62 -20.01
C PRO A 380 -18.43 0.78 -18.73
N TYR A 381 -19.09 1.22 -17.64
CA TYR A 381 -18.48 1.19 -16.31
C TYR A 381 -18.38 -0.26 -15.83
N LYS A 382 -17.21 -0.70 -15.47
CA LYS A 382 -16.94 -2.03 -14.89
C LYS A 382 -17.68 -3.15 -15.62
N TYR A 383 -17.65 -3.11 -16.96
CA TYR A 383 -18.28 -4.08 -17.90
C TYR A 383 -19.82 -4.05 -17.95
N GLU A 384 -20.48 -3.14 -17.25
CA GLU A 384 -21.94 -3.05 -17.20
C GLU A 384 -22.49 -2.12 -18.29
N GLY A 385 -22.99 -2.68 -19.37
CA GLY A 385 -23.54 -1.89 -20.49
C GLY A 385 -24.70 -0.95 -20.13
N ALA A 386 -25.37 -1.19 -19.00
CA ALA A 386 -26.40 -0.30 -18.47
C ALA A 386 -25.85 1.02 -17.92
N TYR A 387 -24.55 1.07 -17.62
CA TYR A 387 -23.89 2.26 -17.05
C TYR A 387 -22.73 2.71 -17.94
N THR A 388 -23.06 3.44 -19.00
CA THR A 388 -22.05 4.02 -19.89
C THR A 388 -21.47 5.29 -19.27
N LEU A 389 -20.14 5.34 -19.14
CA LEU A 389 -19.44 6.52 -18.64
C LEU A 389 -19.56 7.69 -19.62
N THR A 390 -19.61 8.88 -19.06
CA THR A 390 -19.68 10.16 -19.80
C THR A 390 -18.68 11.14 -19.20
N THR A 391 -18.49 12.28 -19.82
CA THR A 391 -17.66 13.36 -19.27
C THR A 391 -18.20 13.93 -17.95
N ALA A 392 -19.48 13.70 -17.64
CA ALA A 392 -20.10 14.08 -16.37
C ALA A 392 -19.69 13.16 -15.20
N ASN A 393 -19.07 12.01 -15.47
CA ASN A 393 -18.54 11.10 -14.46
C ASN A 393 -17.15 11.50 -13.96
N SER A 394 -16.82 12.76 -14.00
CA SER A 394 -15.64 13.35 -13.37
C SER A 394 -16.06 14.57 -12.57
N ARG A 395 -15.57 14.66 -11.34
CA ARG A 395 -15.91 15.75 -10.41
C ARG A 395 -15.32 17.09 -10.83
N THR A 396 -14.07 17.07 -11.32
CA THR A 396 -13.33 18.24 -11.78
C THR A 396 -12.61 17.96 -13.11
N PRO A 397 -13.38 17.78 -14.19
CA PRO A 397 -12.80 17.34 -15.47
C PRO A 397 -11.80 18.34 -16.04
N ASN A 398 -11.98 19.64 -15.79
CA ASN A 398 -11.07 20.69 -16.25
C ASN A 398 -9.68 20.63 -15.61
N THR A 399 -9.57 19.90 -14.51
CA THR A 399 -8.33 19.78 -13.74
C THR A 399 -7.74 18.38 -13.88
N TYR A 400 -8.57 17.35 -13.66
CA TYR A 400 -8.11 15.96 -13.54
C TYR A 400 -8.59 15.05 -14.68
N GLY A 401 -9.17 15.62 -15.74
CA GLY A 401 -9.65 14.85 -16.88
C GLY A 401 -10.84 13.96 -16.59
N TYR A 402 -11.09 13.00 -17.48
CA TYR A 402 -12.32 12.20 -17.50
C TYR A 402 -12.10 10.74 -17.10
N TYR A 403 -10.88 10.31 -16.82
CA TYR A 403 -10.60 8.92 -16.50
C TYR A 403 -10.95 8.61 -15.06
N CYS A 404 -11.27 7.34 -14.79
CA CYS A 404 -11.42 6.82 -13.43
C CYS A 404 -10.78 5.42 -13.32
N SER A 405 -10.31 5.05 -12.13
CA SER A 405 -9.84 3.69 -11.90
C SER A 405 -11.01 2.72 -11.86
N MET A 406 -10.84 1.53 -12.47
CA MET A 406 -11.82 0.44 -12.38
C MET A 406 -11.34 -0.74 -11.54
N LYS A 407 -10.13 -0.69 -10.99
CA LYS A 407 -9.60 -1.81 -10.20
C LYS A 407 -10.17 -1.85 -8.78
N GLU A 408 -10.27 -0.73 -8.11
CA GLU A 408 -10.60 -0.61 -6.70
C GLU A 408 -12.11 -0.50 -6.40
N VAL A 409 -12.93 -0.49 -7.43
CA VAL A 409 -14.37 -0.26 -7.32
C VAL A 409 -15.18 -1.47 -7.75
N PRO A 410 -16.32 -1.79 -7.12
CA PRO A 410 -17.20 -2.87 -7.53
C PRO A 410 -18.05 -2.47 -8.74
N GLN A 411 -18.75 -3.44 -9.32
CA GLN A 411 -19.81 -3.20 -10.28
C GLN A 411 -20.98 -2.48 -9.63
N ARG A 412 -21.64 -1.57 -10.36
CA ARG A 412 -22.78 -0.80 -9.86
C ARG A 412 -23.95 -1.68 -9.39
N SER A 413 -24.19 -2.78 -10.13
CA SER A 413 -25.28 -3.73 -9.84
C SER A 413 -25.02 -4.62 -8.62
N LYS A 414 -23.78 -4.72 -8.14
CA LYS A 414 -23.44 -5.64 -7.04
C LYS A 414 -23.75 -5.09 -5.66
N GLY A 415 -24.05 -3.80 -5.53
CA GLY A 415 -24.52 -3.20 -4.28
C GLY A 415 -23.53 -3.19 -3.12
N GLU A 416 -22.27 -3.54 -3.36
CA GLU A 416 -21.25 -3.67 -2.32
C GLU A 416 -20.65 -2.32 -1.93
N THR A 417 -21.52 -1.36 -1.59
CA THR A 417 -21.15 -0.01 -1.21
C THR A 417 -21.84 0.43 0.04
N TYR A 418 -21.11 1.19 0.85
CA TYR A 418 -21.65 2.00 1.93
C TYR A 418 -21.89 3.43 1.48
N ASN A 419 -23.04 4.00 1.81
CA ASN A 419 -23.44 5.34 1.37
C ASN A 419 -23.26 6.42 2.42
N SER A 420 -22.79 6.11 3.62
CA SER A 420 -22.66 7.10 4.70
C SER A 420 -21.47 6.82 5.61
N PRO A 421 -20.73 7.85 6.00
CA PRO A 421 -20.80 9.25 5.53
C PRO A 421 -20.14 9.44 4.16
N TRP A 422 -19.34 8.47 3.72
CA TRP A 422 -18.55 8.43 2.50
C TRP A 422 -18.92 7.19 1.72
N GLN A 423 -18.79 7.26 0.41
CA GLN A 423 -18.95 6.07 -0.41
C GLN A 423 -17.71 5.20 -0.31
N SER A 424 -17.81 4.12 0.43
CA SER A 424 -16.76 3.11 0.61
C SER A 424 -17.23 1.76 0.08
N PHE A 425 -16.30 0.87 -0.16
CA PHE A 425 -16.53 -0.39 -0.82
C PHE A 425 -16.02 -1.56 0.03
N ALA A 426 -16.64 -2.73 -0.14
CA ALA A 426 -16.19 -3.98 0.47
C ALA A 426 -15.26 -4.78 -0.47
N MET A 427 -14.55 -4.11 -1.37
CA MET A 427 -13.57 -4.75 -2.23
C MET A 427 -12.35 -5.15 -1.44
N ASN A 428 -11.90 -6.40 -1.54
CA ASN A 428 -10.63 -6.81 -0.94
C ASN A 428 -9.47 -6.03 -1.58
N ASP A 429 -8.55 -5.57 -0.73
CA ASP A 429 -7.35 -4.88 -1.20
C ASP A 429 -6.20 -5.89 -1.34
N TYR A 430 -5.70 -6.09 -2.55
CA TYR A 430 -4.59 -6.98 -2.83
C TYR A 430 -3.28 -6.37 -2.31
N VAL A 431 -2.72 -6.98 -1.28
CA VAL A 431 -1.37 -6.63 -0.79
C VAL A 431 -0.30 -7.31 -1.64
N ILE A 432 -0.49 -8.58 -1.97
CA ILE A 432 0.36 -9.33 -2.91
C ILE A 432 -0.52 -10.28 -3.71
N ARG A 433 -0.44 -10.20 -5.03
CA ARG A 433 -1.04 -11.17 -5.93
C ARG A 433 0.00 -11.99 -6.69
N TYR A 434 -0.41 -13.15 -7.19
CA TYR A 434 0.50 -14.10 -7.85
C TYR A 434 1.31 -13.46 -8.98
N THR A 435 0.66 -12.68 -9.84
CA THR A 435 1.33 -12.00 -10.96
C THR A 435 2.40 -11.04 -10.49
N GLN A 436 2.18 -10.30 -9.40
CA GLN A 436 3.20 -9.42 -8.81
C GLN A 436 4.45 -10.21 -8.43
N SER A 437 4.28 -11.33 -7.71
CA SER A 437 5.43 -12.19 -7.34
C SER A 437 6.15 -12.76 -8.57
N MET A 438 5.41 -13.05 -9.65
CA MET A 438 6.03 -13.53 -10.90
C MET A 438 6.78 -12.40 -11.63
N LEU A 439 6.33 -11.16 -11.53
CA LEU A 439 7.06 -10.00 -12.06
C LEU A 439 8.31 -9.71 -11.22
N ASP A 440 8.25 -9.85 -9.90
CA ASP A 440 9.42 -9.75 -9.01
C ASP A 440 10.46 -10.83 -9.35
N ARG A 441 10.01 -12.07 -9.57
CA ARG A 441 10.85 -13.15 -10.07
C ARG A 441 11.49 -12.80 -11.41
N THR A 442 10.71 -12.27 -12.34
CA THR A 442 11.20 -11.91 -13.68
C THR A 442 12.31 -10.86 -13.61
N GLU A 443 12.15 -9.88 -12.72
CA GLU A 443 13.15 -8.84 -12.47
C GLU A 443 14.46 -9.47 -11.99
N ALA A 444 14.40 -10.33 -10.99
CA ALA A 444 15.57 -11.03 -10.50
C ALA A 444 16.22 -11.95 -11.54
N LEU A 445 15.43 -12.65 -12.35
CA LEU A 445 15.95 -13.49 -13.45
C LEU A 445 16.72 -12.68 -14.49
N ILE A 446 16.23 -11.48 -14.83
CA ILE A 446 16.93 -10.57 -15.75
C ILE A 446 18.27 -10.14 -15.15
N GLU A 447 18.29 -9.80 -13.86
CA GLU A 447 19.53 -9.39 -13.20
C GLU A 447 20.55 -10.52 -13.06
N LEU A 448 20.07 -11.75 -13.03
CA LEU A 448 20.89 -12.99 -13.05
C LEU A 448 21.20 -13.51 -14.47
N ASP A 449 20.88 -12.74 -15.51
CA ASP A 449 21.12 -13.08 -16.92
C ASP A 449 20.34 -14.34 -17.41
N ARG A 450 19.22 -14.69 -16.72
CA ARG A 450 18.34 -15.83 -17.05
C ARG A 450 17.18 -15.38 -17.97
N PHE A 451 17.52 -14.87 -19.14
CA PHE A 451 16.58 -14.16 -20.02
C PHE A 451 15.47 -15.04 -20.61
N VAL A 452 15.75 -16.32 -20.89
CA VAL A 452 14.75 -17.25 -21.45
C VAL A 452 13.60 -17.47 -20.48
N GLU A 453 13.90 -17.67 -19.20
CA GLU A 453 12.90 -17.86 -18.16
C GLU A 453 12.11 -16.57 -17.90
N ALA A 454 12.80 -15.43 -17.85
CA ALA A 454 12.19 -14.11 -17.69
C ALA A 454 11.19 -13.84 -18.82
N ARG A 455 11.57 -14.10 -20.07
CA ARG A 455 10.68 -13.93 -21.24
C ARG A 455 9.45 -14.82 -21.17
N GLN A 456 9.61 -16.07 -20.74
CA GLN A 456 8.49 -17.00 -20.64
C GLN A 456 7.42 -16.46 -19.69
N ILE A 457 7.81 -15.99 -18.49
CA ILE A 457 6.87 -15.44 -17.52
C ILE A 457 6.14 -14.20 -18.07
N ILE A 458 6.87 -13.29 -18.69
CA ILE A 458 6.26 -12.09 -19.30
C ILE A 458 5.28 -12.50 -20.40
N ASN A 459 5.65 -13.47 -21.23
CA ASN A 459 4.78 -13.92 -22.31
C ASN A 459 3.55 -14.67 -21.81
N ASP A 460 3.62 -15.38 -20.69
CA ASP A 460 2.45 -15.97 -20.03
C ASP A 460 1.46 -14.88 -19.56
N ILE A 461 1.97 -13.79 -18.96
CA ILE A 461 1.17 -12.64 -18.55
C ILE A 461 0.52 -11.98 -19.78
N ARG A 462 1.26 -11.77 -20.86
CA ARG A 462 0.74 -11.17 -22.10
C ARG A 462 -0.28 -12.08 -22.78
N GLN A 463 -0.08 -13.40 -22.76
CA GLN A 463 -1.05 -14.36 -23.29
C GLN A 463 -2.36 -14.30 -22.50
N ARG A 464 -2.30 -14.21 -21.16
CA ARG A 464 -3.49 -14.02 -20.34
C ARG A 464 -4.21 -12.70 -20.69
N ALA A 465 -3.47 -11.60 -20.87
CA ALA A 465 -4.05 -10.33 -21.28
C ALA A 465 -4.73 -10.44 -22.68
N ALA A 466 -4.14 -11.18 -23.61
CA ALA A 466 -4.75 -11.45 -24.90
C ALA A 466 -6.06 -12.25 -24.76
N ASN A 467 -6.10 -13.25 -23.90
CA ASN A 467 -7.27 -14.09 -23.66
C ASN A 467 -8.43 -13.29 -23.04
N SER A 468 -8.14 -12.24 -22.26
CA SER A 468 -9.14 -11.43 -21.56
C SER A 468 -9.98 -10.51 -22.46
N ILE A 469 -9.69 -10.43 -23.75
CA ILE A 469 -10.44 -9.57 -24.69
C ILE A 469 -11.90 -10.02 -24.82
N ASN A 470 -12.15 -11.32 -24.85
CA ASN A 470 -13.43 -11.86 -25.30
C ASN A 470 -14.52 -11.91 -24.22
N LYS A 471 -14.15 -11.95 -22.94
CA LYS A 471 -15.11 -12.11 -21.84
C LYS A 471 -15.77 -10.78 -21.45
N HIS A 472 -14.99 -9.86 -20.98
CA HIS A 472 -15.51 -8.61 -20.39
C HIS A 472 -15.45 -7.39 -21.32
N ILE A 473 -14.50 -7.36 -22.25
CA ILE A 473 -14.22 -6.19 -23.09
C ILE A 473 -14.41 -6.45 -24.60
N SER A 474 -15.24 -7.43 -24.95
CA SER A 474 -15.54 -7.74 -26.36
C SER A 474 -16.02 -6.54 -27.18
N TYR A 475 -16.64 -5.54 -26.54
CA TYR A 475 -17.04 -4.27 -27.16
C TYR A 475 -15.85 -3.44 -27.69
N ALA A 476 -14.64 -3.64 -27.15
CA ALA A 476 -13.42 -2.97 -27.55
C ALA A 476 -12.45 -3.87 -28.33
N ALA A 477 -12.84 -5.10 -28.67
CA ALA A 477 -11.96 -6.10 -29.29
C ALA A 477 -11.27 -5.58 -30.57
N ASN A 478 -11.96 -4.78 -31.38
CA ASN A 478 -11.44 -4.19 -32.60
C ASN A 478 -10.38 -3.11 -32.36
N GLN A 479 -10.23 -2.62 -31.14
CA GLN A 479 -9.23 -1.63 -30.73
C GLN A 479 -8.04 -2.29 -30.01
N CYS A 480 -8.17 -3.56 -29.62
CA CYS A 480 -7.13 -4.29 -28.93
C CYS A 480 -6.12 -4.91 -29.91
N GLU A 481 -4.85 -4.84 -29.54
CA GLU A 481 -3.79 -5.58 -30.22
C GLU A 481 -2.65 -5.86 -29.22
N ILE A 482 -2.31 -7.15 -29.04
CA ILE A 482 -1.23 -7.57 -28.15
C ILE A 482 -0.50 -8.76 -28.75
N SER A 483 0.82 -8.75 -28.72
CA SER A 483 1.70 -9.81 -29.20
C SER A 483 2.68 -10.23 -28.12
N LEU A 484 3.16 -11.46 -28.18
CA LEU A 484 4.22 -11.94 -27.31
C LEU A 484 5.56 -11.31 -27.71
N TYR A 485 6.45 -11.08 -26.73
CA TYR A 485 7.79 -10.59 -27.04
C TYR A 485 8.62 -11.67 -27.73
N PRO A 486 9.20 -11.38 -28.91
CA PRO A 486 10.14 -12.27 -29.55
C PRO A 486 11.47 -12.34 -28.78
N ASP A 487 12.28 -13.37 -29.06
CA ASP A 487 13.59 -13.61 -28.42
C ASP A 487 14.52 -12.39 -28.50
N THR A 488 14.43 -11.61 -29.56
CA THR A 488 15.28 -10.44 -29.81
C THR A 488 15.19 -9.35 -28.74
N TYR A 489 14.10 -9.32 -27.95
CA TYR A 489 13.94 -8.40 -26.84
C TYR A 489 14.62 -8.89 -25.55
N PHE A 490 14.98 -10.18 -25.49
CA PHE A 490 15.60 -10.81 -24.32
C PHE A 490 17.01 -11.34 -24.60
N GLN A 491 17.71 -10.74 -25.56
CA GLN A 491 19.11 -11.07 -25.89
C GLN A 491 20.11 -10.22 -25.10
N ASN A 492 19.69 -9.13 -24.51
CA ASN A 492 20.51 -8.31 -23.63
C ASN A 492 19.68 -7.72 -22.48
N LYS A 493 20.38 -7.38 -21.40
CA LYS A 493 19.79 -6.94 -20.14
C LYS A 493 18.96 -5.65 -20.27
N GLU A 494 19.43 -4.68 -21.03
CA GLU A 494 18.75 -3.39 -21.15
C GLU A 494 17.38 -3.51 -21.82
N LYS A 495 17.30 -4.29 -22.91
CA LYS A 495 16.02 -4.56 -23.56
C LYS A 495 15.09 -5.39 -22.66
N ALA A 496 15.63 -6.41 -21.99
CA ALA A 496 14.85 -7.22 -21.07
C ALA A 496 14.29 -6.39 -19.90
N ARG A 497 15.09 -5.50 -19.31
CA ARG A 497 14.65 -4.53 -18.29
C ARG A 497 13.55 -3.62 -18.83
N LEU A 498 13.69 -3.11 -20.06
CA LEU A 498 12.67 -2.27 -20.67
C LEU A 498 11.33 -3.01 -20.80
N CYS A 499 11.35 -4.25 -21.32
CA CYS A 499 10.14 -5.07 -21.42
C CYS A 499 9.50 -5.33 -20.06
N LEU A 500 10.29 -5.72 -19.04
CA LEU A 500 9.79 -5.94 -17.69
C LEU A 500 9.16 -4.68 -17.09
N ARG A 501 9.85 -3.54 -17.15
CA ARG A 501 9.37 -2.26 -16.58
C ARG A 501 8.06 -1.84 -17.21
N TRP A 502 7.92 -2.06 -18.50
CA TRP A 502 6.69 -1.80 -19.21
C TRP A 502 5.58 -2.77 -18.81
N GLU A 503 5.89 -4.06 -18.76
CA GLU A 503 4.93 -5.08 -18.38
C GLU A 503 4.42 -4.89 -16.95
N ARG A 504 5.31 -4.52 -16.00
CA ARG A 504 4.90 -4.16 -14.63
C ARG A 504 3.95 -2.97 -14.64
N ARG A 505 4.26 -1.92 -15.41
CA ARG A 505 3.41 -0.73 -15.51
C ARG A 505 2.00 -1.05 -16.01
N LEU A 506 1.90 -1.83 -17.11
CA LEU A 506 0.60 -2.18 -17.71
C LEU A 506 -0.20 -3.15 -16.83
N GLU A 507 0.49 -4.05 -16.15
CA GLU A 507 -0.12 -5.10 -15.33
C GLU A 507 -0.52 -4.58 -13.95
N MET A 508 0.38 -3.85 -13.28
CA MET A 508 0.24 -3.40 -11.90
C MET A 508 -0.24 -1.95 -11.78
N GLY A 509 -0.46 -1.25 -12.88
CA GLY A 509 -0.91 0.14 -12.85
C GLY A 509 -2.20 0.32 -12.05
N MET A 510 -2.28 1.34 -11.23
CA MET A 510 -3.33 1.60 -10.25
C MET A 510 -3.39 0.56 -9.10
N GLU A 511 -2.27 -0.11 -8.78
CA GLU A 511 -2.11 -1.05 -7.66
C GLU A 511 -0.94 -0.63 -6.74
N HIS A 512 -0.67 0.66 -6.66
CA HIS A 512 0.17 1.35 -5.65
C HIS A 512 1.68 1.06 -5.72
N GLU A 513 2.19 0.59 -6.87
CA GLU A 513 3.59 0.13 -7.01
C GLU A 513 4.51 1.10 -7.78
N ARG A 514 3.96 1.94 -8.65
CA ARG A 514 4.72 2.68 -9.68
C ARG A 514 5.85 3.55 -9.15
N PHE A 515 5.60 4.36 -8.12
CA PHE A 515 6.62 5.23 -7.52
C PHE A 515 7.78 4.41 -6.93
N PHE A 516 7.45 3.34 -6.21
CA PHE A 516 8.44 2.49 -5.57
C PHE A 516 9.26 1.72 -6.59
N ASP A 517 8.67 1.25 -7.67
CA ASP A 517 9.36 0.64 -8.82
C ASP A 517 10.36 1.61 -9.45
N LEU A 518 9.93 2.85 -9.75
CA LEU A 518 10.79 3.88 -10.32
C LEU A 518 11.94 4.24 -9.38
N ARG A 519 11.69 4.30 -8.07
CA ARG A 519 12.71 4.55 -7.05
C ARG A 519 13.77 3.44 -7.06
N ARG A 520 13.35 2.19 -6.98
CA ARG A 520 14.23 1.02 -7.00
C ARG A 520 15.12 1.00 -8.25
N TRP A 521 14.56 1.33 -9.40
CA TRP A 521 15.31 1.38 -10.66
C TRP A 521 16.19 2.62 -10.83
N GLY A 522 16.12 3.60 -9.92
CA GLY A 522 16.84 4.88 -10.02
C GLY A 522 16.33 5.77 -11.15
N LEU A 523 15.02 5.72 -11.44
CA LEU A 523 14.39 6.40 -12.57
C LEU A 523 13.45 7.55 -12.17
N LEU A 524 13.23 7.82 -10.87
CA LEU A 524 12.27 8.81 -10.40
C LEU A 524 12.51 10.19 -11.01
N SER A 525 13.71 10.73 -10.84
CA SER A 525 14.04 12.08 -11.29
C SER A 525 13.81 12.27 -12.79
N THR A 526 14.33 11.35 -13.60
CA THR A 526 14.19 11.42 -15.07
C THR A 526 12.72 11.28 -15.49
N THR A 527 12.02 10.29 -14.93
CA THR A 527 10.62 10.00 -15.32
C THR A 527 9.70 11.14 -14.89
N LEU A 528 9.73 11.53 -13.63
CA LEU A 528 8.79 12.51 -13.09
C LEU A 528 9.03 13.92 -13.62
N ASN A 529 10.28 14.36 -13.74
CA ASN A 529 10.56 15.69 -14.28
C ASN A 529 10.22 15.81 -15.78
N ASN A 530 10.37 14.75 -16.56
CA ASN A 530 9.88 14.71 -17.94
C ASN A 530 8.34 14.73 -17.98
N TYR A 531 7.68 13.96 -17.12
CA TYR A 531 6.23 13.94 -16.98
C TYR A 531 5.70 15.34 -16.60
N PHE A 532 6.20 15.96 -15.55
CA PHE A 532 5.78 17.30 -15.13
C PHE A 532 5.98 18.35 -16.21
N LYS A 533 7.12 18.31 -16.91
CA LYS A 533 7.39 19.23 -18.03
C LYS A 533 6.36 19.07 -19.15
N LYS A 534 5.94 17.86 -19.43
CA LYS A 534 4.92 17.56 -20.43
C LYS A 534 3.54 18.02 -19.96
N GLU A 535 3.09 17.58 -18.79
CA GLU A 535 1.77 17.89 -18.24
C GLU A 535 1.54 19.42 -18.07
N GLN A 536 2.58 20.19 -17.79
CA GLN A 536 2.51 21.66 -17.72
C GLN A 536 2.19 22.33 -19.06
N ASN A 537 2.34 21.64 -20.17
CA ASN A 537 2.14 22.17 -21.51
C ASN A 537 1.03 21.46 -22.28
N ASP A 538 0.55 20.31 -21.80
CA ASP A 538 -0.45 19.52 -22.51
C ASP A 538 -1.86 20.09 -22.34
N GLU A 539 -2.63 20.02 -23.42
CA GLU A 539 -4.07 20.30 -23.46
C GLU A 539 -4.83 19.01 -23.79
N TYR A 540 -5.86 18.73 -23.00
CA TYR A 540 -6.80 17.65 -23.30
C TYR A 540 -8.17 18.24 -23.59
N ASN A 541 -8.71 18.02 -24.79
CA ASN A 541 -9.98 18.60 -25.23
C ASN A 541 -10.06 20.14 -25.03
N GLY A 542 -8.95 20.87 -25.25
CA GLY A 542 -8.86 22.31 -25.08
C GLY A 542 -8.73 22.79 -23.63
N GLN A 543 -8.46 21.87 -22.70
CA GLN A 543 -8.30 22.18 -21.28
C GLN A 543 -6.85 21.98 -20.85
N LYS A 544 -6.31 22.99 -20.19
CA LYS A 544 -4.92 22.96 -19.70
C LYS A 544 -4.89 22.36 -18.31
N TYR A 545 -4.38 21.16 -18.16
CA TYR A 545 -3.98 20.61 -16.85
C TYR A 545 -2.81 21.40 -16.25
N ALA A 546 -2.17 22.23 -17.06
CA ALA A 546 -0.98 22.99 -16.80
C ALA A 546 -0.94 23.79 -15.49
N GLN A 547 -2.09 24.26 -14.99
CA GLN A 547 -2.10 25.06 -13.76
C GLN A 547 -1.81 24.24 -12.51
N TYR A 548 -2.16 22.95 -12.49
CA TYR A 548 -1.96 22.07 -11.35
C TYR A 548 -0.52 21.62 -11.17
N TYR A 549 0.18 21.37 -12.28
CA TYR A 549 1.59 20.99 -12.27
C TYR A 549 2.54 22.18 -12.39
N LYS A 550 2.01 23.42 -12.33
CA LYS A 550 2.86 24.61 -12.40
C LYS A 550 3.90 24.62 -11.29
N GLY A 551 5.16 24.47 -11.69
CA GLY A 551 6.28 24.40 -10.75
C GLY A 551 6.50 23.03 -10.12
N ALA A 552 5.73 21.99 -10.48
CA ALA A 552 5.96 20.64 -10.02
C ALA A 552 7.38 20.18 -10.37
N HIS A 553 8.09 19.63 -9.41
CA HIS A 553 9.49 19.25 -9.58
C HIS A 553 9.91 18.20 -8.56
N PHE A 554 10.47 17.09 -9.03
CA PHE A 554 11.11 16.08 -8.20
C PHE A 554 12.57 16.45 -7.98
N THR A 555 13.00 16.57 -6.73
CA THR A 555 14.37 16.88 -6.34
C THR A 555 15.10 15.60 -5.96
N PRO A 556 16.08 15.15 -6.77
CA PRO A 556 16.85 13.94 -6.48
C PRO A 556 17.67 14.09 -5.20
N GLY A 557 17.80 12.99 -4.47
CA GLY A 557 18.46 12.96 -3.17
C GLY A 557 17.64 13.55 -2.02
N LYS A 558 16.38 13.95 -2.30
CA LYS A 558 15.41 14.43 -1.32
C LYS A 558 14.10 13.66 -1.40
N ASN A 559 13.47 13.67 -2.58
CA ASN A 559 12.08 13.24 -2.74
C ASN A 559 11.90 11.74 -2.97
N GLU A 560 12.95 10.94 -2.89
CA GLU A 560 12.86 9.47 -2.97
C GLU A 560 12.15 8.88 -1.77
N TYR A 561 12.18 9.59 -0.63
CA TYR A 561 11.42 9.25 0.58
C TYR A 561 10.67 10.48 1.10
N PHE A 562 9.56 10.24 1.75
CA PHE A 562 8.75 11.29 2.34
C PHE A 562 9.37 11.75 3.68
N PRO A 563 9.13 13.01 4.10
CA PRO A 563 9.71 13.52 5.33
C PRO A 563 9.20 12.79 6.57
N VAL A 564 10.05 12.65 7.58
CA VAL A 564 9.59 12.29 8.92
C VAL A 564 8.67 13.41 9.41
N PRO A 565 7.44 13.10 9.88
CA PRO A 565 6.47 14.13 10.23
C PRO A 565 6.93 15.05 11.36
N TYR A 566 6.60 16.31 11.24
CA TYR A 566 7.04 17.34 12.21
C TYR A 566 6.65 17.01 13.66
N PRO A 567 5.43 16.56 14.00
CA PRO A 567 5.09 16.19 15.36
C PRO A 567 6.00 15.12 15.95
N GLN A 568 6.43 14.15 15.14
CA GLN A 568 7.29 13.05 15.58
C GLN A 568 8.71 13.54 15.91
N LEU A 569 9.24 14.51 15.16
CA LEU A 569 10.56 15.09 15.41
C LEU A 569 10.59 15.90 16.72
N TYR A 570 9.46 16.46 17.12
CA TYR A 570 9.38 17.36 18.29
C TYR A 570 8.79 16.69 19.52
N TYR A 571 8.25 15.48 19.41
CA TYR A 571 7.73 14.73 20.56
C TYR A 571 8.82 14.49 21.61
N ILE A 572 10.00 14.04 21.18
CA ILE A 572 11.20 13.99 22.01
C ILE A 572 12.31 14.71 21.23
N PRO A 573 12.63 15.97 21.58
CA PRO A 573 13.61 16.76 20.84
C PRO A 573 14.97 16.07 20.74
N GLY A 574 15.47 15.88 19.51
CA GLY A 574 16.77 15.27 19.25
C GLY A 574 16.79 13.74 19.22
N LEU A 575 15.65 13.07 19.47
CA LEU A 575 15.57 11.61 19.34
C LEU A 575 15.54 11.19 17.87
N TYR A 576 14.71 11.84 17.05
CA TYR A 576 14.57 11.51 15.64
C TYR A 576 15.28 12.51 14.74
N SER A 577 15.89 12.01 13.68
CA SER A 577 16.50 12.80 12.62
C SER A 577 15.61 12.82 11.38
N GLN A 578 15.65 13.93 10.64
CA GLN A 578 14.89 14.10 9.40
C GLN A 578 15.54 13.33 8.23
N ASN A 579 14.74 13.01 7.22
CA ASN A 579 15.23 12.54 5.94
C ASN A 579 16.01 13.63 5.21
N ARG A 580 16.91 13.19 4.34
CA ARG A 580 17.79 14.08 3.57
C ARG A 580 16.98 15.13 2.80
N GLY A 581 17.37 16.39 2.92
CA GLY A 581 16.80 17.50 2.15
C GLY A 581 15.53 18.16 2.73
N TYR A 582 15.01 17.67 3.87
CA TYR A 582 13.85 18.25 4.56
C TYR A 582 14.23 18.99 5.83
#